data_df5129f01ef66162742a1259f659b741
#
_entry.id   df5129f01ef66162742a1259f659b741
#
_cell.length_a   1.000
_cell.length_b   1.000
_cell.length_c   1.000
_cell.angle_alpha   90.00
_cell.angle_beta   90.00
_cell.angle_gamma   90.00
#
_symmetry.space_group_name_H-M   'P 1'
#
loop_
_entity.id
_entity.type
_entity.pdbx_description
1 polymer ?
#
loop_
_entity_poly.entity_id
_entity_poly.type
_entity_poly.pdbx_seq_one_letter_code
_entity_poly.pdbx_strand_id
1 'polypeptide(L)'
;MSISGQLFIGNERVGASRTFRAVNPATGEALEPGFSAADQGAVDQACALAWSAFDRFRALDSELRARFLETIAEQILGLGDELLQRANAESGLPIARLTGERGRTVGQLRLFADELRKGGWLGIRVDPALARREPLPRSDLRQRKVPLGPVVVFGASNFPLAFSVAGGDTAAALAAGCPVIVKGHSAHPGTSELVAQAIVAAVKACQLPSGVFSLLNGDSRALGAALVAHPRIKAVGFTGSRAGGLALMKIAGERPEPIPVYAEMSSINPVLLLPDALAARADSLAKDFVTSLTLGVGQFCTNPGLIIALEGADLERFIASASTALHQTVPSVMLTSGIHSAYEKGIERLLGHAHVRPHARGAESQGKHCGRGALFSVAARDVLQHPEVMDEVFGPSSVVIRCGGRAEMLEVLEHLEGQLTATVHLTEQDEPLAAQLVPVLERKAGRLIANGWPTGVEVSHAMVHGGPFPATSDGRSTSVGTLAIERFLRPVCYQDFPDALLPAALRRDAVASRPHRMDGVYREPSDSQSG
;
A
#
# COMPACT_ATOMS: atom_id res chain seq x y z
N MET A 1 -16.02 15.70 -16.98
CA MET A 1 -17.16 15.08 -16.25
C MET A 1 -17.46 15.92 -15.02
N SER A 2 -18.72 16.23 -14.67
CA SER A 2 -18.99 17.06 -13.48
C SER A 2 -18.98 16.21 -12.19
N ILE A 3 -18.38 16.75 -11.15
CA ILE A 3 -18.44 16.19 -9.78
C ILE A 3 -19.81 16.50 -9.21
N SER A 4 -20.55 15.47 -8.78
CA SER A 4 -21.93 15.60 -8.27
C SER A 4 -22.05 15.53 -6.75
N GLY A 5 -21.03 15.00 -6.09
CA GLY A 5 -21.03 14.71 -4.66
C GLY A 5 -21.88 13.50 -4.25
N GLN A 6 -22.32 12.69 -5.20
CA GLN A 6 -23.15 11.51 -4.93
C GLN A 6 -22.31 10.26 -4.67
N LEU A 7 -22.88 9.28 -3.96
CA LEU A 7 -22.34 7.94 -3.79
C LEU A 7 -22.50 7.16 -5.09
N PHE A 8 -21.64 6.14 -5.30
CA PHE A 8 -21.79 5.17 -6.37
C PHE A 8 -22.13 3.81 -5.76
N ILE A 9 -23.33 3.33 -5.99
CA ILE A 9 -23.76 1.99 -5.64
C ILE A 9 -23.96 1.22 -6.93
N GLY A 10 -22.91 0.51 -7.35
CA GLY A 10 -22.83 -0.02 -8.70
C GLY A 10 -22.87 1.10 -9.75
N ASN A 11 -23.76 0.96 -10.73
CA ASN A 11 -23.92 1.95 -11.80
C ASN A 11 -24.80 3.16 -11.44
N GLU A 12 -25.39 3.16 -10.25
CA GLU A 12 -26.31 4.20 -9.81
C GLU A 12 -25.60 5.25 -8.97
N ARG A 13 -26.09 6.49 -9.05
CA ARG A 13 -25.68 7.61 -8.21
C ARG A 13 -26.75 7.87 -7.16
N VAL A 14 -26.33 7.88 -5.90
CA VAL A 14 -27.25 8.00 -4.77
C VAL A 14 -26.87 9.20 -3.92
N GLY A 15 -27.80 10.09 -3.70
CA GLY A 15 -27.66 11.19 -2.74
C GLY A 15 -27.95 10.73 -1.31
N ALA A 16 -27.39 11.44 -0.33
CA ALA A 16 -27.71 11.27 1.10
C ALA A 16 -28.07 12.61 1.74
N SER A 17 -28.86 12.55 2.81
CA SER A 17 -29.28 13.75 3.54
C SER A 17 -28.12 14.45 4.26
N ARG A 18 -27.16 13.68 4.77
CA ARG A 18 -25.94 14.21 5.39
C ARG A 18 -24.85 14.37 4.33
N THR A 19 -24.21 15.53 4.32
CA THR A 19 -23.09 15.83 3.43
C THR A 19 -21.88 16.35 4.21
N PHE A 20 -20.70 16.28 3.60
CA PHE A 20 -19.46 16.90 4.07
C PHE A 20 -18.73 17.53 2.89
N ARG A 21 -17.72 18.37 3.15
CA ARG A 21 -16.92 19.02 2.10
C ARG A 21 -15.45 18.67 2.23
N ALA A 22 -14.77 18.59 1.10
CA ALA A 22 -13.32 18.63 1.06
C ALA A 22 -12.82 20.02 1.47
N VAL A 23 -11.60 20.08 1.96
CA VAL A 23 -10.93 21.33 2.34
C VAL A 23 -9.64 21.43 1.55
N ASN A 24 -9.38 22.57 0.94
CA ASN A 24 -8.10 22.86 0.33
C ASN A 24 -7.07 23.07 1.47
N PRO A 25 -6.04 22.22 1.61
CA PRO A 25 -5.12 22.32 2.74
C PRO A 25 -4.22 23.57 2.67
N ALA A 26 -4.02 24.14 1.48
CA ALA A 26 -3.19 25.34 1.29
C ALA A 26 -3.92 26.62 1.75
N THR A 27 -5.23 26.71 1.49
CA THR A 27 -6.03 27.91 1.83
C THR A 27 -6.85 27.73 3.09
N GLY A 28 -7.20 26.49 3.43
CA GLY A 28 -8.15 26.15 4.50
C GLY A 28 -9.62 26.34 4.10
N GLU A 29 -9.91 26.60 2.83
CA GLU A 29 -11.26 26.82 2.32
C GLU A 29 -11.97 25.51 1.98
N ALA A 30 -13.27 25.46 2.24
CA ALA A 30 -14.09 24.34 1.82
C ALA A 30 -14.29 24.35 0.30
N LEU A 31 -14.18 23.16 -0.31
CA LEU A 31 -14.34 22.96 -1.75
C LEU A 31 -15.74 22.44 -2.08
N GLU A 32 -16.34 22.99 -3.15
CA GLU A 32 -17.57 22.47 -3.72
C GLU A 32 -17.30 21.23 -4.62
N PRO A 33 -18.33 20.40 -4.79
CA PRO A 33 -19.61 20.37 -4.11
C PRO A 33 -19.53 19.74 -2.71
N GLY A 34 -20.65 19.75 -1.97
CA GLY A 34 -20.84 18.89 -0.81
C GLY A 34 -20.97 17.42 -1.25
N PHE A 35 -20.37 16.50 -0.48
CA PHE A 35 -20.36 15.07 -0.77
C PHE A 35 -21.31 14.32 0.17
N SER A 36 -22.13 13.45 -0.39
CA SER A 36 -23.04 12.57 0.35
C SER A 36 -22.25 11.65 1.29
N ALA A 37 -22.65 11.60 2.55
CA ALA A 37 -22.09 10.68 3.54
C ALA A 37 -22.96 9.43 3.61
N ALA A 38 -22.39 8.27 3.30
CA ALA A 38 -23.09 7.00 3.31
C ALA A 38 -23.58 6.64 4.71
N ASP A 39 -24.81 6.15 4.77
CA ASP A 39 -25.43 5.57 5.96
C ASP A 39 -25.42 4.02 5.92
N GLN A 40 -26.04 3.38 6.91
CA GLN A 40 -26.14 1.92 6.97
C GLN A 40 -26.91 1.33 5.77
N GLY A 41 -27.96 2.02 5.30
CA GLY A 41 -28.73 1.57 4.13
C GLY A 41 -27.88 1.51 2.87
N ALA A 42 -27.03 2.53 2.63
CA ALA A 42 -26.09 2.55 1.53
C ALA A 42 -25.03 1.43 1.63
N VAL A 43 -24.55 1.13 2.85
CA VAL A 43 -23.63 0.00 3.11
C VAL A 43 -24.31 -1.32 2.76
N ASP A 44 -25.52 -1.56 3.27
CA ASP A 44 -26.25 -2.82 3.05
C ASP A 44 -26.55 -3.03 1.56
N GLN A 45 -26.95 -1.97 0.85
CA GLN A 45 -27.23 -1.99 -0.59
C GLN A 45 -25.97 -2.30 -1.41
N ALA A 46 -24.84 -1.61 -1.14
CA ALA A 46 -23.58 -1.83 -1.84
C ALA A 46 -23.05 -3.25 -1.62
N CYS A 47 -23.11 -3.75 -0.36
CA CYS A 47 -22.66 -5.09 -0.04
C CYS A 47 -23.56 -6.19 -0.64
N ALA A 48 -24.89 -5.98 -0.68
CA ALA A 48 -25.83 -6.89 -1.35
C ALA A 48 -25.56 -6.96 -2.85
N LEU A 49 -25.34 -5.80 -3.48
CA LEU A 49 -25.06 -5.70 -4.91
C LEU A 49 -23.73 -6.36 -5.28
N ALA A 50 -22.67 -6.13 -4.49
CA ALA A 50 -21.37 -6.76 -4.68
C ALA A 50 -21.45 -8.28 -4.54
N TRP A 51 -22.19 -8.77 -3.55
CA TRP A 51 -22.42 -10.22 -3.38
C TRP A 51 -23.15 -10.83 -4.56
N SER A 52 -24.20 -10.19 -5.08
CA SER A 52 -24.95 -10.69 -6.24
C SER A 52 -24.13 -10.68 -7.54
N ALA A 53 -23.15 -9.79 -7.67
CA ALA A 53 -22.26 -9.73 -8.82
C ALA A 53 -21.13 -10.77 -8.76
N PHE A 54 -20.80 -11.30 -7.59
CA PHE A 54 -19.57 -12.06 -7.37
C PHE A 54 -19.45 -13.30 -8.25
N ASP A 55 -20.48 -14.15 -8.32
CA ASP A 55 -20.39 -15.40 -9.09
C ASP A 55 -20.21 -15.17 -10.59
N ARG A 56 -20.87 -14.15 -11.13
CA ARG A 56 -20.68 -13.77 -12.54
C ARG A 56 -19.29 -13.16 -12.78
N PHE A 57 -18.82 -12.31 -11.88
CA PHE A 57 -17.54 -11.62 -12.04
C PHE A 57 -16.34 -12.59 -11.91
N ARG A 58 -16.36 -13.49 -10.91
CA ARG A 58 -15.30 -14.50 -10.73
C ARG A 58 -15.25 -15.55 -11.84
N ALA A 59 -16.35 -15.77 -12.55
CA ALA A 59 -16.44 -16.71 -13.65
C ALA A 59 -15.94 -16.16 -14.99
N LEU A 60 -15.64 -14.87 -15.09
CA LEU A 60 -15.09 -14.27 -16.31
C LEU A 60 -13.75 -14.91 -16.68
N ASP A 61 -13.51 -15.05 -17.98
CA ASP A 61 -12.18 -15.42 -18.46
C ASP A 61 -11.14 -14.35 -18.15
N SER A 62 -9.87 -14.76 -18.19
CA SER A 62 -8.76 -13.87 -17.84
C SER A 62 -8.64 -12.70 -18.83
N GLU A 63 -8.94 -12.91 -20.12
CA GLU A 63 -8.83 -11.88 -21.13
C GLU A 63 -9.88 -10.77 -20.96
N LEU A 64 -11.14 -11.12 -20.69
CA LEU A 64 -12.17 -10.12 -20.43
C LEU A 64 -11.86 -9.30 -19.18
N ARG A 65 -11.33 -9.96 -18.14
CA ARG A 65 -10.93 -9.28 -16.90
C ARG A 65 -9.70 -8.40 -17.12
N ALA A 66 -8.73 -8.83 -17.94
CA ALA A 66 -7.57 -8.02 -18.34
C ALA A 66 -8.02 -6.76 -19.11
N ARG A 67 -8.88 -6.92 -20.12
CA ARG A 67 -9.47 -5.79 -20.85
C ARG A 67 -10.24 -4.82 -19.96
N PHE A 68 -10.94 -5.32 -18.95
CA PHE A 68 -11.61 -4.47 -17.97
C PHE A 68 -10.62 -3.57 -17.22
N LEU A 69 -9.48 -4.11 -16.75
CA LEU A 69 -8.44 -3.32 -16.08
C LEU A 69 -7.81 -2.29 -17.03
N GLU A 70 -7.54 -2.66 -18.27
CA GLU A 70 -7.02 -1.75 -19.30
C GLU A 70 -8.04 -0.64 -19.62
N THR A 71 -9.32 -0.98 -19.72
CA THR A 71 -10.37 0.02 -19.93
C THR A 71 -10.47 1.01 -18.77
N ILE A 72 -10.32 0.55 -17.50
CA ILE A 72 -10.21 1.47 -16.36
C ILE A 72 -9.02 2.42 -16.55
N ALA A 73 -7.86 1.90 -16.94
CA ALA A 73 -6.66 2.71 -17.17
C ALA A 73 -6.87 3.79 -18.24
N GLU A 74 -7.53 3.43 -19.35
CA GLU A 74 -7.88 4.36 -20.45
C GLU A 74 -8.88 5.43 -19.98
N GLN A 75 -9.91 5.04 -19.26
CA GLN A 75 -10.89 5.98 -18.70
C GLN A 75 -10.25 6.98 -17.72
N ILE A 76 -9.29 6.53 -16.87
CA ILE A 76 -8.54 7.41 -15.97
C ILE A 76 -7.68 8.40 -16.76
N LEU A 77 -7.00 7.96 -17.83
CA LEU A 77 -6.25 8.86 -18.71
C LEU A 77 -7.15 9.87 -19.38
N GLY A 78 -8.35 9.45 -19.80
CA GLY A 78 -9.36 10.30 -20.43
C GLY A 78 -9.91 11.42 -19.53
N LEU A 79 -9.73 11.36 -18.21
CA LEU A 79 -10.09 12.46 -17.29
C LEU A 79 -9.18 13.69 -17.44
N GLY A 80 -8.00 13.53 -18.07
CA GLY A 80 -7.10 14.63 -18.37
C GLY A 80 -6.66 15.44 -17.16
N ASP A 81 -6.62 16.77 -17.33
CA ASP A 81 -6.17 17.70 -16.30
C ASP A 81 -7.22 17.94 -15.20
N GLU A 82 -8.50 17.71 -15.47
CA GLU A 82 -9.57 17.85 -14.47
C GLU A 82 -9.27 17.02 -13.22
N LEU A 83 -8.84 15.76 -13.41
CA LEU A 83 -8.43 14.88 -12.30
C LEU A 83 -7.25 15.44 -11.51
N LEU A 84 -6.22 15.93 -12.21
CA LEU A 84 -5.01 16.45 -11.59
C LEU A 84 -5.26 17.73 -10.81
N GLN A 85 -6.05 18.65 -11.39
CA GLN A 85 -6.43 19.90 -10.76
C GLN A 85 -7.28 19.66 -9.50
N ARG A 86 -8.24 18.74 -9.58
CA ARG A 86 -9.05 18.38 -8.42
C ARG A 86 -8.21 17.73 -7.31
N ALA A 87 -7.34 16.80 -7.65
CA ALA A 87 -6.45 16.15 -6.69
C ALA A 87 -5.47 17.15 -6.05
N ASN A 88 -4.95 18.11 -6.81
CA ASN A 88 -4.13 19.21 -6.28
C ASN A 88 -4.91 20.07 -5.28
N ALA A 89 -6.11 20.50 -5.63
CA ALA A 89 -6.95 21.32 -4.77
C ALA A 89 -7.31 20.62 -3.45
N GLU A 90 -7.52 19.29 -3.47
CA GLU A 90 -7.90 18.50 -2.30
C GLU A 90 -6.71 18.03 -1.44
N SER A 91 -5.50 17.96 -2.00
CA SER A 91 -4.33 17.40 -1.31
C SER A 91 -3.16 18.36 -1.13
N GLY A 92 -3.13 19.48 -1.85
CA GLY A 92 -1.97 20.38 -1.91
C GLY A 92 -0.75 19.79 -2.64
N LEU A 93 -0.86 18.57 -3.18
CA LEU A 93 0.24 17.90 -3.89
C LEU A 93 0.52 18.55 -5.24
N PRO A 94 1.81 18.76 -5.63
CA PRO A 94 2.14 19.35 -6.92
C PRO A 94 1.60 18.58 -8.11
N ILE A 95 1.15 19.28 -9.16
CA ILE A 95 0.61 18.67 -10.39
C ILE A 95 1.59 17.67 -11.02
N ALA A 96 2.90 17.99 -11.04
CA ALA A 96 3.91 17.08 -11.60
C ALA A 96 3.94 15.74 -10.85
N ARG A 97 3.84 15.76 -9.50
CA ARG A 97 3.73 14.53 -8.69
C ARG A 97 2.46 13.76 -9.01
N LEU A 98 1.32 14.44 -9.09
CA LEU A 98 0.02 13.82 -9.40
C LEU A 98 -0.01 13.22 -10.80
N THR A 99 0.67 13.85 -11.77
CA THR A 99 0.85 13.30 -13.12
C THR A 99 1.63 11.98 -13.08
N GLY A 100 2.73 11.94 -12.34
CA GLY A 100 3.50 10.70 -12.11
C GLY A 100 2.68 9.64 -11.39
N GLU A 101 1.90 10.04 -10.40
CA GLU A 101 1.03 9.12 -9.64
C GLU A 101 -0.11 8.55 -10.49
N ARG A 102 -0.72 9.35 -11.39
CA ARG A 102 -1.68 8.86 -12.39
C ARG A 102 -1.03 7.83 -13.31
N GLY A 103 0.17 8.11 -13.82
CA GLY A 103 0.94 7.18 -14.63
C GLY A 103 1.21 5.86 -13.91
N ARG A 104 1.58 5.91 -12.63
CA ARG A 104 1.76 4.74 -11.78
C ARG A 104 0.47 3.93 -11.61
N THR A 105 -0.67 4.59 -11.36
CA THR A 105 -1.97 3.93 -11.21
C THR A 105 -2.36 3.18 -12.48
N VAL A 106 -2.23 3.83 -13.63
CA VAL A 106 -2.47 3.24 -14.96
C VAL A 106 -1.51 2.07 -15.24
N GLY A 107 -0.21 2.25 -14.93
CA GLY A 107 0.80 1.21 -15.09
C GLY A 107 0.50 -0.04 -14.28
N GLN A 108 0.01 0.12 -13.04
CA GLN A 108 -0.34 -1.00 -12.17
C GLN A 108 -1.58 -1.77 -12.67
N LEU A 109 -2.60 -1.08 -13.18
CA LEU A 109 -3.76 -1.74 -13.81
C LEU A 109 -3.33 -2.58 -15.02
N ARG A 110 -2.46 -2.06 -15.87
CA ARG A 110 -1.91 -2.77 -17.03
C ARG A 110 -1.02 -3.94 -16.63
N LEU A 111 -0.20 -3.78 -15.60
CA LEU A 111 0.62 -4.86 -15.03
C LEU A 111 -0.24 -6.06 -14.58
N PHE A 112 -1.37 -5.80 -13.91
CA PHE A 112 -2.30 -6.87 -13.54
C PHE A 112 -3.03 -7.46 -14.75
N ALA A 113 -3.35 -6.68 -15.77
CA ALA A 113 -3.92 -7.21 -17.00
C ALA A 113 -2.97 -8.22 -17.68
N ASP A 114 -1.68 -7.88 -17.75
CA ASP A 114 -0.65 -8.78 -18.26
C ASP A 114 -0.49 -10.04 -17.40
N GLU A 115 -0.53 -9.90 -16.07
CA GLU A 115 -0.44 -11.02 -15.14
C GLU A 115 -1.62 -12.00 -15.29
N LEU A 116 -2.82 -11.46 -15.54
CA LEU A 116 -4.01 -12.27 -15.82
C LEU A 116 -3.84 -13.11 -17.08
N ARG A 117 -3.27 -12.55 -18.15
CA ARG A 117 -2.99 -13.25 -19.42
C ARG A 117 -1.95 -14.35 -19.26
N LYS A 118 -0.91 -14.12 -18.46
CA LYS A 118 0.12 -15.12 -18.17
C LYS A 118 -0.43 -16.33 -17.41
N GLY A 119 -1.47 -16.16 -16.59
CA GLY A 119 -2.19 -17.25 -15.92
C GLY A 119 -1.47 -17.86 -14.71
N GLY A 120 -0.23 -17.46 -14.40
CA GLY A 120 0.55 -18.00 -13.27
C GLY A 120 -0.10 -17.76 -11.91
N TRP A 121 -0.86 -16.67 -11.77
CA TRP A 121 -1.60 -16.30 -10.56
C TRP A 121 -2.62 -17.36 -10.11
N LEU A 122 -3.13 -18.21 -11.02
CA LEU A 122 -4.04 -19.33 -10.70
C LEU A 122 -3.38 -20.39 -9.82
N GLY A 123 -2.04 -20.50 -9.84
CA GLY A 123 -1.29 -21.44 -9.02
C GLY A 123 -1.71 -22.90 -9.25
N ILE A 124 -1.93 -23.30 -10.50
CA ILE A 124 -2.45 -24.62 -10.86
C ILE A 124 -1.48 -25.71 -10.43
N ARG A 125 -2.01 -26.75 -9.77
CA ARG A 125 -1.29 -27.98 -9.42
C ARG A 125 -2.13 -29.19 -9.79
N VAL A 126 -1.50 -30.22 -10.35
CA VAL A 126 -2.15 -31.47 -10.75
C VAL A 126 -1.27 -32.63 -10.29
N ASP A 127 -1.83 -33.50 -9.47
CA ASP A 127 -1.26 -34.77 -9.08
C ASP A 127 -2.19 -35.87 -9.63
N PRO A 128 -1.86 -36.48 -10.80
CA PRO A 128 -2.71 -37.51 -11.41
C PRO A 128 -2.92 -38.72 -10.52
N ALA A 129 -4.02 -39.43 -10.72
CA ALA A 129 -4.30 -40.67 -10.01
C ALA A 129 -3.20 -41.72 -10.25
N LEU A 130 -2.79 -42.42 -9.19
CA LEU A 130 -1.87 -43.55 -9.22
C LEU A 130 -2.49 -44.76 -8.58
N ALA A 131 -3.31 -45.47 -9.37
CA ALA A 131 -4.10 -46.60 -8.89
C ALA A 131 -3.28 -47.78 -8.33
N ARG A 132 -2.02 -47.94 -8.79
CA ARG A 132 -1.12 -49.02 -8.39
C ARG A 132 -0.01 -48.57 -7.44
N ARG A 133 -0.10 -47.36 -6.87
CA ARG A 133 0.91 -46.88 -5.92
C ARG A 133 0.81 -47.67 -4.61
N GLU A 134 1.98 -48.10 -4.11
CA GLU A 134 2.11 -48.73 -2.80
C GLU A 134 2.53 -47.66 -1.74
N PRO A 135 2.15 -47.76 -0.45
CA PRO A 135 1.23 -48.78 0.13
C PRO A 135 -0.26 -48.47 -0.11
N LEU A 136 -0.61 -47.29 -0.62
CA LEU A 136 -1.98 -46.88 -0.92
C LEU A 136 -2.05 -46.18 -2.28
N PRO A 137 -3.14 -46.43 -3.07
CA PRO A 137 -3.42 -45.66 -4.27
C PRO A 137 -3.48 -44.16 -4.01
N ARG A 138 -3.19 -43.35 -5.02
CA ARG A 138 -3.41 -41.89 -4.99
C ARG A 138 -4.59 -41.52 -5.88
N SER A 139 -5.49 -40.69 -5.35
CA SER A 139 -6.58 -40.09 -6.10
C SER A 139 -6.06 -39.01 -7.08
N ASP A 140 -6.86 -38.65 -8.11
CA ASP A 140 -6.61 -37.47 -8.95
C ASP A 140 -6.87 -36.21 -8.11
N LEU A 141 -5.84 -35.38 -7.94
CA LEU A 141 -5.89 -34.14 -7.16
C LEU A 141 -5.56 -32.96 -8.06
N ARG A 142 -6.44 -31.98 -8.12
CA ARG A 142 -6.26 -30.76 -8.90
C ARG A 142 -6.56 -29.55 -8.04
N GLN A 143 -5.67 -28.58 -8.04
CA GLN A 143 -5.77 -27.35 -7.25
C GLN A 143 -5.69 -26.12 -8.14
N ARG A 144 -6.48 -25.12 -7.81
CA ARG A 144 -6.30 -23.74 -8.27
C ARG A 144 -6.65 -22.76 -7.17
N LYS A 145 -6.24 -21.50 -7.35
CA LYS A 145 -6.71 -20.39 -6.51
C LYS A 145 -8.06 -19.88 -7.00
N VAL A 146 -8.88 -19.43 -6.06
CA VAL A 146 -10.19 -18.81 -6.30
C VAL A 146 -10.31 -17.52 -5.52
N PRO A 147 -11.07 -16.52 -5.99
CA PRO A 147 -11.28 -15.27 -5.26
C PRO A 147 -12.05 -15.49 -3.96
N LEU A 148 -11.77 -14.63 -2.97
CA LEU A 148 -12.39 -14.70 -1.64
C LEU A 148 -13.88 -14.31 -1.65
N GLY A 149 -14.24 -13.26 -2.39
CA GLY A 149 -15.56 -12.62 -2.37
C GLY A 149 -15.47 -11.10 -2.42
N PRO A 150 -16.54 -10.36 -2.10
CA PRO A 150 -16.50 -8.90 -2.06
C PRO A 150 -15.45 -8.37 -1.07
N VAL A 151 -14.71 -7.35 -1.51
CA VAL A 151 -13.60 -6.72 -0.77
C VAL A 151 -13.94 -5.27 -0.48
N VAL A 152 -13.63 -4.81 0.73
CA VAL A 152 -13.63 -3.38 1.06
C VAL A 152 -12.22 -2.84 0.94
N VAL A 153 -12.05 -1.71 0.24
CA VAL A 153 -10.78 -0.99 0.12
C VAL A 153 -10.91 0.40 0.73
N PHE A 154 -9.97 0.76 1.59
CA PHE A 154 -9.89 2.10 2.19
C PHE A 154 -8.88 2.94 1.42
N GLY A 155 -9.32 4.06 0.88
CA GLY A 155 -8.42 5.02 0.23
C GLY A 155 -7.48 5.69 1.23
N ALA A 156 -6.19 5.79 0.87
CA ALA A 156 -5.18 6.51 1.64
C ALA A 156 -5.19 8.01 1.33
N SER A 157 -4.76 8.85 2.27
CA SER A 157 -4.73 10.31 2.08
C SER A 157 -3.57 10.79 1.21
N ASN A 158 -2.40 10.17 1.36
CA ASN A 158 -1.11 10.64 0.82
C ASN A 158 -0.84 10.22 -0.63
N PHE A 159 -1.66 9.32 -1.17
CA PHE A 159 -1.64 8.88 -2.56
C PHE A 159 -3.07 8.82 -3.10
N PRO A 160 -3.66 9.98 -3.47
CA PRO A 160 -5.07 10.08 -3.84
C PRO A 160 -5.45 9.29 -5.11
N LEU A 161 -4.48 8.85 -5.89
CA LEU A 161 -4.67 8.03 -7.09
C LEU A 161 -4.14 6.60 -6.89
N ALA A 162 -2.85 6.44 -6.53
CA ALA A 162 -2.16 5.14 -6.54
C ALA A 162 -2.53 4.21 -5.37
N PHE A 163 -2.99 4.76 -4.24
CA PHE A 163 -3.45 4.00 -3.06
C PHE A 163 -4.87 4.42 -2.64
N SER A 164 -5.71 4.75 -3.61
CA SER A 164 -7.10 5.12 -3.40
C SER A 164 -8.02 4.31 -4.32
N VAL A 165 -9.01 4.95 -4.94
CA VAL A 165 -10.16 4.31 -5.61
C VAL A 165 -9.77 3.28 -6.68
N ALA A 166 -8.78 3.56 -7.53
CA ALA A 166 -8.23 2.64 -8.53
C ALA A 166 -6.79 2.21 -8.16
N GLY A 167 -6.42 2.34 -6.90
CA GLY A 167 -5.07 2.01 -6.42
C GLY A 167 -4.80 0.51 -6.35
N GLY A 168 -3.62 0.17 -5.79
CA GLY A 168 -3.10 -1.19 -5.76
C GLY A 168 -4.05 -2.23 -5.21
N ASP A 169 -4.72 -1.93 -4.10
CA ASP A 169 -5.66 -2.88 -3.47
C ASP A 169 -6.88 -3.14 -4.35
N THR A 170 -7.47 -2.08 -4.94
CA THR A 170 -8.60 -2.21 -5.88
C THR A 170 -8.19 -2.97 -7.14
N ALA A 171 -7.04 -2.62 -7.73
CA ALA A 171 -6.53 -3.27 -8.94
C ALA A 171 -6.29 -4.77 -8.71
N ALA A 172 -5.62 -5.12 -7.59
CA ALA A 172 -5.35 -6.51 -7.22
C ALA A 172 -6.62 -7.31 -6.91
N ALA A 173 -7.60 -6.72 -6.19
CA ALA A 173 -8.86 -7.37 -5.87
C ALA A 173 -9.72 -7.60 -7.13
N LEU A 174 -9.82 -6.62 -8.02
CA LEU A 174 -10.50 -6.77 -9.32
C LEU A 174 -9.81 -7.81 -10.21
N ALA A 175 -8.47 -7.81 -10.26
CA ALA A 175 -7.67 -8.82 -10.96
C ALA A 175 -7.95 -10.23 -10.41
N ALA A 176 -8.04 -10.39 -9.10
CA ALA A 176 -8.40 -11.68 -8.48
C ALA A 176 -9.82 -12.14 -8.84
N GLY A 177 -10.73 -11.23 -9.21
CA GLY A 177 -12.15 -11.51 -9.49
C GLY A 177 -13.06 -11.21 -8.30
N CYS A 178 -12.63 -10.36 -7.40
CA CYS A 178 -13.41 -9.88 -6.25
C CYS A 178 -14.11 -8.56 -6.61
N PRO A 179 -15.43 -8.43 -6.43
CA PRO A 179 -16.10 -7.13 -6.43
C PRO A 179 -15.54 -6.24 -5.33
N VAL A 180 -15.44 -4.93 -5.59
CA VAL A 180 -14.82 -3.96 -4.68
C VAL A 180 -15.79 -2.87 -4.27
N ILE A 181 -15.85 -2.60 -2.97
CA ILE A 181 -16.48 -1.43 -2.40
C ILE A 181 -15.37 -0.55 -1.81
N VAL A 182 -15.18 0.63 -2.40
CA VAL A 182 -14.20 1.58 -1.87
C VAL A 182 -14.85 2.50 -0.86
N LYS A 183 -14.28 2.57 0.33
CA LYS A 183 -14.50 3.68 1.26
C LYS A 183 -13.57 4.81 0.88
N GLY A 184 -14.08 5.84 0.18
CA GLY A 184 -13.30 7.01 -0.23
C GLY A 184 -12.71 7.76 0.95
N HIS A 185 -11.49 8.31 0.78
CA HIS A 185 -10.87 9.12 1.83
C HIS A 185 -11.53 10.51 1.88
N SER A 186 -11.86 10.98 3.09
CA SER A 186 -12.60 12.23 3.29
C SER A 186 -11.81 13.50 2.90
N ALA A 187 -10.49 13.41 2.76
CA ALA A 187 -9.65 14.54 2.33
C ALA A 187 -9.76 14.82 0.83
N HIS A 188 -10.05 13.81 0.00
CA HIS A 188 -10.08 13.96 -1.46
C HIS A 188 -11.29 13.27 -2.12
N PRO A 189 -12.53 13.57 -1.70
CA PRO A 189 -13.74 12.90 -2.18
C PRO A 189 -14.05 13.22 -3.65
N GLY A 190 -13.70 14.39 -4.16
CA GLY A 190 -13.90 14.75 -5.56
C GLY A 190 -12.94 14.01 -6.50
N THR A 191 -11.68 13.86 -6.11
CA THR A 191 -10.73 12.99 -6.80
C THR A 191 -11.26 11.54 -6.82
N SER A 192 -11.76 11.06 -5.68
CA SER A 192 -12.38 9.73 -5.57
C SER A 192 -13.57 9.56 -6.49
N GLU A 193 -14.44 10.56 -6.59
CA GLU A 193 -15.60 10.54 -7.49
C GLU A 193 -15.19 10.47 -8.95
N LEU A 194 -14.23 11.28 -9.40
CA LEU A 194 -13.74 11.26 -10.79
C LEU A 194 -13.19 9.88 -11.17
N VAL A 195 -12.38 9.28 -10.31
CA VAL A 195 -11.85 7.93 -10.55
C VAL A 195 -12.95 6.87 -10.53
N ALA A 196 -13.95 6.99 -9.63
CA ALA A 196 -15.11 6.09 -9.63
C ALA A 196 -15.93 6.19 -10.92
N GLN A 197 -16.10 7.40 -11.47
CA GLN A 197 -16.74 7.59 -12.78
C GLN A 197 -16.01 6.80 -13.87
N ALA A 198 -14.68 6.82 -13.88
CA ALA A 198 -13.85 6.06 -14.81
C ALA A 198 -14.06 4.54 -14.67
N ILE A 199 -14.08 4.02 -13.42
CA ILE A 199 -14.32 2.59 -13.17
C ILE A 199 -15.73 2.18 -13.61
N VAL A 200 -16.76 2.96 -13.25
CA VAL A 200 -18.15 2.67 -13.66
C VAL A 200 -18.32 2.73 -15.17
N ALA A 201 -17.65 3.65 -15.86
CA ALA A 201 -17.62 3.69 -17.32
C ALA A 201 -17.02 2.40 -17.90
N ALA A 202 -15.93 1.90 -17.32
CA ALA A 202 -15.31 0.63 -17.72
C ALA A 202 -16.22 -0.58 -17.44
N VAL A 203 -16.91 -0.63 -16.29
CA VAL A 203 -17.90 -1.67 -15.97
C VAL A 203 -18.98 -1.74 -17.04
N LYS A 204 -19.50 -0.58 -17.47
CA LYS A 204 -20.53 -0.48 -18.53
C LYS A 204 -19.97 -0.88 -19.90
N ALA A 205 -18.78 -0.38 -20.27
CA ALA A 205 -18.15 -0.68 -21.56
C ALA A 205 -17.84 -2.17 -21.73
N CYS A 206 -17.42 -2.85 -20.65
CA CYS A 206 -17.17 -4.29 -20.63
C CYS A 206 -18.44 -5.14 -20.34
N GLN A 207 -19.62 -4.53 -20.23
CA GLN A 207 -20.90 -5.19 -19.94
C GLN A 207 -20.87 -6.08 -18.68
N LEU A 208 -20.14 -5.64 -17.66
CA LEU A 208 -20.01 -6.35 -16.39
C LEU A 208 -21.22 -6.11 -15.47
N PRO A 209 -21.45 -6.99 -14.47
CA PRO A 209 -22.46 -6.74 -13.45
C PRO A 209 -22.21 -5.43 -12.71
N SER A 210 -23.24 -4.63 -12.49
CA SER A 210 -23.11 -3.32 -11.83
C SER A 210 -22.47 -3.36 -10.44
N GLY A 211 -22.65 -4.46 -9.71
CA GLY A 211 -22.08 -4.65 -8.37
C GLY A 211 -20.59 -4.96 -8.32
N VAL A 212 -19.88 -5.00 -9.46
CA VAL A 212 -18.42 -5.19 -9.49
C VAL A 212 -17.68 -4.06 -8.76
N PHE A 213 -18.26 -2.86 -8.75
CA PHE A 213 -17.65 -1.70 -8.10
C PHE A 213 -18.69 -0.79 -7.44
N SER A 214 -18.34 -0.24 -6.26
CA SER A 214 -19.07 0.83 -5.58
C SER A 214 -18.11 1.79 -4.88
N LEU A 215 -18.48 3.07 -4.75
CA LEU A 215 -17.78 4.07 -3.97
C LEU A 215 -18.71 4.66 -2.90
N LEU A 216 -18.36 4.48 -1.64
CA LEU A 216 -19.04 5.08 -0.50
C LEU A 216 -18.15 6.14 0.14
N ASN A 217 -18.57 7.39 0.10
CA ASN A 217 -17.92 8.51 0.76
C ASN A 217 -18.48 8.73 2.16
N GLY A 218 -17.69 9.31 3.04
CA GLY A 218 -18.08 9.69 4.40
C GLY A 218 -16.86 10.04 5.24
N ASP A 219 -17.07 10.95 6.20
CA ASP A 219 -16.05 11.45 7.13
C ASP A 219 -16.10 10.76 8.51
N SER A 220 -17.08 9.85 8.71
CA SER A 220 -17.27 9.13 9.96
C SER A 220 -16.50 7.81 9.99
N ARG A 221 -15.90 7.48 11.13
CA ARG A 221 -15.31 6.15 11.40
C ARG A 221 -16.36 5.03 11.39
N ALA A 222 -17.63 5.37 11.70
CA ALA A 222 -18.74 4.42 11.72
C ALA A 222 -18.97 3.75 10.34
N LEU A 223 -18.81 4.50 9.23
CA LEU A 223 -18.91 3.93 7.87
C LEU A 223 -17.88 2.82 7.65
N GLY A 224 -16.63 3.05 8.03
CA GLY A 224 -15.57 2.04 7.92
C GLY A 224 -15.86 0.80 8.78
N ALA A 225 -16.32 1.01 10.02
CA ALA A 225 -16.70 -0.06 10.92
C ALA A 225 -17.88 -0.89 10.37
N ALA A 226 -18.92 -0.23 9.86
CA ALA A 226 -20.08 -0.90 9.26
C ALA A 226 -19.72 -1.76 8.05
N LEU A 227 -18.83 -1.25 7.18
CA LEU A 227 -18.33 -2.00 6.02
C LEU A 227 -17.57 -3.26 6.45
N VAL A 228 -16.62 -3.13 7.39
CA VAL A 228 -15.82 -4.28 7.85
C VAL A 228 -16.66 -5.30 8.62
N ALA A 229 -17.64 -4.85 9.39
CA ALA A 229 -18.54 -5.73 10.13
C ALA A 229 -19.55 -6.48 9.24
N HIS A 230 -19.79 -6.01 8.00
CA HIS A 230 -20.85 -6.55 7.14
C HIS A 230 -20.57 -8.01 6.71
N PRO A 231 -21.52 -8.97 6.87
CA PRO A 231 -21.26 -10.41 6.69
C PRO A 231 -20.89 -10.82 5.25
N ARG A 232 -21.30 -10.04 4.24
CA ARG A 232 -20.98 -10.32 2.84
C ARG A 232 -19.56 -9.87 2.42
N ILE A 233 -18.85 -9.12 3.24
CA ILE A 233 -17.45 -8.74 3.00
C ILE A 233 -16.55 -9.90 3.39
N LYS A 234 -15.55 -10.21 2.55
CA LYS A 234 -14.66 -11.36 2.70
C LYS A 234 -13.19 -11.01 2.87
N ALA A 235 -12.80 -9.77 2.61
CA ALA A 235 -11.48 -9.24 2.92
C ALA A 235 -11.51 -7.71 2.97
N VAL A 236 -10.47 -7.13 3.57
CA VAL A 236 -10.27 -5.68 3.67
C VAL A 236 -8.86 -5.33 3.22
N GLY A 237 -8.72 -4.34 2.33
CA GLY A 237 -7.46 -3.65 2.02
C GLY A 237 -7.46 -2.29 2.71
N PHE A 238 -6.41 -1.99 3.46
CA PHE A 238 -6.28 -0.74 4.20
C PHE A 238 -4.85 -0.22 4.14
N THR A 239 -4.69 1.08 3.89
CA THR A 239 -3.43 1.80 4.06
C THR A 239 -3.70 3.04 4.89
N GLY A 240 -3.01 3.18 6.03
CA GLY A 240 -3.22 4.31 6.92
C GLY A 240 -2.54 4.17 8.29
N SER A 241 -3.04 4.90 9.29
CA SER A 241 -2.44 4.88 10.61
C SER A 241 -2.54 3.53 11.32
N ARG A 242 -1.54 3.20 12.17
CA ARG A 242 -1.52 2.00 13.01
C ARG A 242 -2.81 1.83 13.83
N ALA A 243 -3.28 2.91 14.46
CA ALA A 243 -4.51 2.89 15.24
C ALA A 243 -5.75 2.55 14.39
N GLY A 244 -5.81 3.05 13.14
CA GLY A 244 -6.88 2.74 12.20
C GLY A 244 -6.85 1.26 11.79
N GLY A 245 -5.69 0.75 11.39
CA GLY A 245 -5.52 -0.66 11.01
C GLY A 245 -5.90 -1.62 12.14
N LEU A 246 -5.37 -1.38 13.36
CA LEU A 246 -5.70 -2.20 14.54
C LEU A 246 -7.19 -2.19 14.88
N ALA A 247 -7.87 -1.05 14.76
CA ALA A 247 -9.31 -0.96 14.98
C ALA A 247 -10.10 -1.81 13.97
N LEU A 248 -9.73 -1.79 12.69
CA LEU A 248 -10.38 -2.61 11.65
C LEU A 248 -10.08 -4.10 11.84
N MET A 249 -8.85 -4.46 12.19
CA MET A 249 -8.47 -5.85 12.53
C MET A 249 -9.31 -6.39 13.69
N LYS A 250 -9.51 -5.58 14.73
CA LYS A 250 -10.36 -5.95 15.86
C LYS A 250 -11.79 -6.24 15.41
N ILE A 251 -12.42 -5.33 14.66
CA ILE A 251 -13.79 -5.52 14.14
C ILE A 251 -13.88 -6.79 13.28
N ALA A 252 -12.91 -7.01 12.39
CA ALA A 252 -12.88 -8.17 11.51
C ALA A 252 -12.73 -9.49 12.27
N GLY A 253 -11.94 -9.51 13.34
CA GLY A 253 -11.72 -10.67 14.21
C GLY A 253 -12.90 -11.01 15.11
N GLU A 254 -13.70 -10.01 15.51
CA GLU A 254 -14.88 -10.18 16.37
C GLU A 254 -16.14 -10.62 15.61
N ARG A 255 -16.08 -10.74 14.27
CA ARG A 255 -17.20 -11.23 13.46
C ARG A 255 -17.47 -12.72 13.72
N PRO A 256 -18.74 -13.19 13.57
CA PRO A 256 -19.06 -14.64 13.57
C PRO A 256 -18.23 -15.44 12.54
N GLU A 257 -17.92 -14.83 11.38
CA GLU A 257 -16.99 -15.33 10.38
C GLU A 257 -15.85 -14.30 10.25
N PRO A 258 -14.71 -14.51 10.94
CA PRO A 258 -13.54 -13.60 10.83
C PRO A 258 -13.02 -13.52 9.39
N ILE A 259 -12.53 -12.34 9.01
CA ILE A 259 -11.99 -12.10 7.68
C ILE A 259 -10.58 -11.50 7.75
N PRO A 260 -9.74 -11.72 6.73
CA PRO A 260 -8.45 -11.07 6.65
C PRO A 260 -8.58 -9.55 6.46
N VAL A 261 -7.75 -8.81 7.18
CA VAL A 261 -7.52 -7.37 6.98
C VAL A 261 -6.06 -7.21 6.56
N TYR A 262 -5.84 -6.84 5.32
CA TYR A 262 -4.52 -6.53 4.79
C TYR A 262 -4.26 -5.04 5.00
N ALA A 263 -3.74 -4.73 6.19
CA ALA A 263 -3.46 -3.37 6.61
C ALA A 263 -1.97 -3.06 6.48
N GLU A 264 -1.63 -2.02 5.71
CA GLU A 264 -0.35 -1.34 5.74
C GLU A 264 -0.48 -0.17 6.73
N MET A 265 0.41 -0.14 7.72
CA MET A 265 0.32 0.76 8.86
C MET A 265 1.58 1.65 8.98
N SER A 266 2.05 1.91 10.19
CA SER A 266 3.20 2.78 10.43
C SER A 266 4.54 2.08 10.23
N SER A 267 5.53 2.83 9.70
CA SER A 267 6.91 2.40 9.55
C SER A 267 7.85 3.60 9.72
N ILE A 268 8.97 3.42 10.41
CA ILE A 268 9.98 4.48 10.57
C ILE A 268 11.13 4.34 9.56
N ASN A 269 11.22 3.19 8.87
CA ASN A 269 12.14 2.95 7.75
C ASN A 269 13.62 3.23 8.08
N PRO A 270 14.26 2.43 8.91
CA PRO A 270 15.63 2.67 9.35
C PRO A 270 16.62 2.68 8.19
N VAL A 271 17.55 3.63 8.23
CA VAL A 271 18.67 3.76 7.30
C VAL A 271 19.97 3.66 8.08
N LEU A 272 20.77 2.65 7.77
CA LEU A 272 22.06 2.40 8.36
C LEU A 272 23.14 3.10 7.52
N LEU A 273 23.96 3.94 8.15
CA LEU A 273 25.12 4.53 7.53
C LEU A 273 26.36 3.81 8.07
N LEU A 274 26.95 2.92 7.28
CA LEU A 274 28.12 2.16 7.71
C LEU A 274 29.40 2.99 7.68
N PRO A 275 30.43 2.62 8.46
CA PRO A 275 31.56 3.49 8.74
C PRO A 275 32.32 3.98 7.49
N ASP A 276 32.67 3.07 6.57
CA ASP A 276 33.46 3.44 5.40
C ASP A 276 32.64 4.23 4.36
N ALA A 277 31.33 3.90 4.21
CA ALA A 277 30.43 4.72 3.40
C ALA A 277 30.29 6.13 3.97
N LEU A 278 30.18 6.25 5.28
CA LEU A 278 30.06 7.53 5.96
C LEU A 278 31.36 8.36 5.85
N ALA A 279 32.51 7.72 6.06
CA ALA A 279 33.83 8.35 5.87
C ALA A 279 34.03 8.88 4.45
N ALA A 280 33.67 8.08 3.44
CA ALA A 280 33.86 8.42 2.03
C ALA A 280 32.92 9.54 1.54
N ARG A 281 31.66 9.60 2.01
CA ARG A 281 30.62 10.41 1.35
C ARG A 281 29.58 11.02 2.30
N ALA A 282 29.94 11.34 3.55
CA ALA A 282 29.02 11.92 4.53
C ALA A 282 28.22 13.12 4.00
N ASP A 283 28.87 14.06 3.29
CA ASP A 283 28.23 15.28 2.80
C ASP A 283 27.22 15.02 1.66
N SER A 284 27.52 14.10 0.74
CA SER A 284 26.56 13.72 -0.32
C SER A 284 25.40 12.92 0.26
N LEU A 285 25.67 11.97 1.16
CA LEU A 285 24.64 11.21 1.87
C LEU A 285 23.69 12.14 2.65
N ALA A 286 24.23 13.21 3.28
CA ALA A 286 23.42 14.17 4.01
C ALA A 286 22.47 14.96 3.09
N LYS A 287 22.92 15.38 1.91
CA LYS A 287 22.10 16.10 0.93
C LYS A 287 20.99 15.20 0.35
N ASP A 288 21.35 13.99 -0.03
CA ASP A 288 20.42 12.99 -0.57
C ASP A 288 19.39 12.58 0.50
N PHE A 289 19.83 12.43 1.74
CA PHE A 289 18.96 12.20 2.89
C PHE A 289 17.90 13.30 3.03
N VAL A 290 18.32 14.57 3.06
CA VAL A 290 17.38 15.69 3.20
C VAL A 290 16.42 15.76 2.03
N THR A 291 16.87 15.49 0.81
CA THR A 291 16.02 15.39 -0.38
C THR A 291 14.95 14.30 -0.21
N SER A 292 15.34 13.12 0.22
CA SER A 292 14.43 11.99 0.48
C SER A 292 13.46 12.31 1.63
N LEU A 293 13.97 12.87 2.74
CA LEU A 293 13.20 13.20 3.94
C LEU A 293 12.10 14.24 3.67
N THR A 294 12.39 15.23 2.82
CA THR A 294 11.49 16.36 2.57
C THR A 294 10.59 16.16 1.35
N LEU A 295 10.80 15.10 0.57
CA LEU A 295 9.98 14.79 -0.60
C LEU A 295 8.51 14.64 -0.17
N GLY A 296 7.61 15.40 -0.81
CA GLY A 296 6.19 15.40 -0.46
C GLY A 296 5.91 15.74 1.00
N VAL A 297 6.72 16.59 1.59
CA VAL A 297 6.67 16.99 3.02
C VAL A 297 6.84 15.77 3.95
N GLY A 298 7.65 14.79 3.54
CA GLY A 298 7.89 13.57 4.31
C GLY A 298 6.66 12.66 4.49
N GLN A 299 5.57 12.92 3.77
CA GLN A 299 4.31 12.18 3.91
C GLN A 299 4.27 10.91 3.05
N PHE A 300 5.33 10.10 3.17
CA PHE A 300 5.46 8.79 2.54
C PHE A 300 5.52 7.70 3.60
N CYS A 301 4.88 6.58 3.34
CA CYS A 301 4.97 5.39 4.20
C CYS A 301 6.41 4.85 4.32
N THR A 302 7.27 5.18 3.35
CA THR A 302 8.69 4.82 3.31
C THR A 302 9.62 6.00 3.59
N ASN A 303 9.17 7.05 4.29
CA ASN A 303 10.02 8.18 4.67
C ASN A 303 11.16 7.71 5.62
N PRO A 304 12.43 8.17 5.43
CA PRO A 304 13.55 7.78 6.30
C PRO A 304 13.48 8.50 7.67
N GLY A 305 12.63 7.99 8.55
CA GLY A 305 12.40 8.56 9.88
C GLY A 305 13.49 8.22 10.90
N LEU A 306 14.38 7.26 10.59
CA LEU A 306 15.43 6.82 11.50
C LEU A 306 16.75 6.62 10.76
N ILE A 307 17.83 7.23 11.27
CA ILE A 307 19.22 6.99 10.85
C ILE A 307 19.95 6.27 11.98
N ILE A 308 20.70 5.22 11.65
CA ILE A 308 21.50 4.45 12.63
C ILE A 308 22.96 4.46 12.17
N ALA A 309 23.87 4.94 13.00
CA ALA A 309 25.29 5.01 12.67
C ALA A 309 26.18 4.89 13.92
N LEU A 310 27.44 4.53 13.71
CA LEU A 310 28.45 4.57 14.77
C LEU A 310 28.82 6.02 15.08
N GLU A 311 29.06 6.32 16.36
CA GLU A 311 29.57 7.62 16.80
C GLU A 311 30.96 7.88 16.20
N GLY A 312 31.24 9.14 15.86
CA GLY A 312 32.53 9.55 15.33
C GLY A 312 32.45 10.85 14.52
N ALA A 313 33.62 11.31 14.07
CA ALA A 313 33.76 12.59 13.31
C ALA A 313 32.95 12.59 12.02
N ASP A 314 32.84 11.44 11.34
CA ASP A 314 32.12 11.33 10.07
C ASP A 314 30.59 11.42 10.28
N LEU A 315 30.06 10.88 11.39
CA LEU A 315 28.66 11.08 11.76
C LEU A 315 28.38 12.55 12.10
N GLU A 316 29.27 13.23 12.83
CA GLU A 316 29.13 14.67 13.12
C GLU A 316 29.12 15.49 11.82
N ARG A 317 29.99 15.14 10.85
CA ARG A 317 30.02 15.76 9.53
C ARG A 317 28.69 15.56 8.78
N PHE A 318 28.14 14.33 8.79
CA PHE A 318 26.83 14.04 8.20
C PHE A 318 25.73 14.89 8.86
N ILE A 319 25.66 14.93 10.19
CA ILE A 319 24.64 15.69 10.92
C ILE A 319 24.76 17.19 10.63
N ALA A 320 25.97 17.72 10.59
CA ALA A 320 26.22 19.15 10.29
C ALA A 320 25.78 19.50 8.86
N SER A 321 26.16 18.67 7.86
CA SER A 321 25.78 18.86 6.46
C SER A 321 24.27 18.69 6.26
N ALA A 322 23.64 17.69 6.90
CA ALA A 322 22.19 17.50 6.85
C ALA A 322 21.44 18.67 7.51
N SER A 323 21.95 19.17 8.64
CA SER A 323 21.38 20.35 9.31
C SER A 323 21.43 21.59 8.42
N THR A 324 22.56 21.82 7.77
CA THR A 324 22.74 22.95 6.83
C THR A 324 21.76 22.82 5.65
N ALA A 325 21.65 21.65 5.05
CA ALA A 325 20.73 21.41 3.94
C ALA A 325 19.27 21.58 4.38
N LEU A 326 18.92 21.10 5.57
CA LEU A 326 17.57 21.15 6.10
C LEU A 326 17.10 22.58 6.39
N HIS A 327 17.99 23.44 6.90
CA HIS A 327 17.69 24.86 7.10
C HIS A 327 17.33 25.61 5.80
N GLN A 328 17.79 25.11 4.66
CA GLN A 328 17.52 25.69 3.35
C GLN A 328 16.23 25.16 2.72
N THR A 329 15.60 24.13 3.32
CA THR A 329 14.37 23.55 2.76
C THR A 329 13.17 24.48 2.97
N VAL A 330 12.42 24.66 1.89
CA VAL A 330 11.18 25.44 1.92
C VAL A 330 10.05 24.55 2.43
N PRO A 331 9.36 24.97 3.50
CA PRO A 331 8.18 24.24 3.99
C PRO A 331 7.09 24.18 2.93
N SER A 332 6.38 23.08 2.86
CA SER A 332 5.26 22.89 1.94
C SER A 332 4.03 22.38 2.67
N VAL A 333 2.88 22.50 2.01
CA VAL A 333 1.58 22.19 2.59
C VAL A 333 1.45 20.68 2.85
N MET A 334 1.01 20.31 4.05
CA MET A 334 0.65 18.95 4.41
C MET A 334 -0.78 18.64 3.97
N LEU A 335 -1.10 17.37 3.78
CA LEU A 335 -2.35 16.88 3.17
C LEU A 335 -3.63 17.32 3.88
N THR A 336 -3.58 17.45 5.19
CA THR A 336 -4.74 17.90 6.00
C THR A 336 -4.26 18.63 7.25
N SER A 337 -5.12 19.47 7.81
CA SER A 337 -4.89 20.11 9.12
C SER A 337 -4.68 19.10 10.25
N GLY A 338 -5.36 17.94 10.17
CA GLY A 338 -5.23 16.88 11.17
C GLY A 338 -3.85 16.21 11.12
N ILE A 339 -3.31 15.94 9.92
CA ILE A 339 -1.96 15.40 9.73
C ILE A 339 -0.92 16.41 10.20
N HIS A 340 -1.07 17.69 9.82
CA HIS A 340 -0.18 18.76 10.28
C HIS A 340 -0.17 18.86 11.81
N SER A 341 -1.34 18.86 12.46
CA SER A 341 -1.44 18.92 13.91
C SER A 341 -0.79 17.70 14.60
N ALA A 342 -0.95 16.50 14.01
CA ALA A 342 -0.33 15.30 14.53
C ALA A 342 1.20 15.34 14.37
N TYR A 343 1.70 15.87 13.24
CA TYR A 343 3.12 16.09 12.99
C TYR A 343 3.73 17.03 14.03
N GLU A 344 3.15 18.23 14.22
CA GLU A 344 3.68 19.20 15.20
C GLU A 344 3.67 18.66 16.63
N LYS A 345 2.63 17.92 17.04
CA LYS A 345 2.61 17.23 18.34
C LYS A 345 3.72 16.19 18.46
N GLY A 346 4.02 15.46 17.38
CA GLY A 346 5.13 14.52 17.35
C GLY A 346 6.47 15.21 17.52
N ILE A 347 6.67 16.37 16.86
CA ILE A 347 7.85 17.20 17.01
C ILE A 347 7.98 17.75 18.44
N GLU A 348 6.89 18.26 19.02
CA GLU A 348 6.86 18.76 20.40
C GLU A 348 7.24 17.65 21.39
N ARG A 349 6.75 16.42 21.19
CA ARG A 349 7.12 15.25 22.00
C ARG A 349 8.63 14.99 21.93
N LEU A 350 9.22 14.99 20.75
CA LEU A 350 10.66 14.79 20.58
C LEU A 350 11.47 15.92 21.20
N LEU A 351 11.06 17.17 21.04
CA LEU A 351 11.72 18.35 21.65
C LEU A 351 11.66 18.33 23.19
N GLY A 352 10.57 17.83 23.74
CA GLY A 352 10.38 17.73 25.20
C GLY A 352 11.05 16.52 25.84
N HIS A 353 11.61 15.58 25.05
CA HIS A 353 12.23 14.38 25.59
C HIS A 353 13.65 14.62 26.09
N ALA A 354 13.94 14.26 27.33
CA ALA A 354 15.20 14.63 28.03
C ALA A 354 16.47 14.09 27.34
N HIS A 355 16.39 12.97 26.63
CA HIS A 355 17.53 12.33 25.96
C HIS A 355 17.64 12.66 24.47
N VAL A 356 16.66 13.38 23.89
CA VAL A 356 16.65 13.75 22.47
C VAL A 356 17.29 15.11 22.28
N ARG A 357 18.28 15.18 21.40
CA ARG A 357 18.98 16.42 21.04
C ARG A 357 18.48 16.94 19.69
N PRO A 358 17.93 18.16 19.61
CA PRO A 358 17.59 18.79 18.34
C PRO A 358 18.84 19.30 17.62
N HIS A 359 18.87 19.18 16.27
CA HIS A 359 19.97 19.67 15.43
C HIS A 359 19.51 20.74 14.44
N ALA A 360 18.37 20.52 13.78
CA ALA A 360 17.87 21.45 12.77
C ALA A 360 16.35 21.46 12.67
N ARG A 361 15.83 22.63 12.28
CA ARG A 361 14.45 22.82 11.80
C ARG A 361 14.52 23.54 10.45
N GLY A 362 13.69 23.15 9.50
CA GLY A 362 13.53 23.85 8.23
C GLY A 362 13.10 25.30 8.39
N ALA A 363 13.17 26.07 7.32
CA ALA A 363 12.79 27.49 7.31
C ALA A 363 11.38 27.72 7.86
N GLU A 364 11.11 28.93 8.33
CA GLU A 364 9.74 29.32 8.74
C GLU A 364 8.85 29.52 7.52
N SER A 365 7.57 29.22 7.68
CA SER A 365 6.55 29.46 6.66
C SER A 365 5.41 30.30 7.22
N GLN A 366 4.90 31.20 6.40
CA GLN A 366 3.65 31.92 6.70
C GLN A 366 2.41 31.21 6.15
N GLY A 367 2.61 30.13 5.37
CA GLY A 367 1.52 29.31 4.83
C GLY A 367 0.81 28.49 5.90
N LYS A 368 -0.47 28.26 5.69
CA LYS A 368 -1.26 27.36 6.57
C LYS A 368 -0.79 25.91 6.40
N HIS A 369 -0.78 25.16 7.49
CA HIS A 369 -0.52 23.71 7.53
C HIS A 369 0.78 23.28 6.81
N CYS A 370 1.82 24.13 6.84
CA CYS A 370 3.12 23.81 6.23
C CYS A 370 4.00 23.02 7.18
N GLY A 371 4.41 21.80 6.78
CA GLY A 371 5.34 20.98 7.52
C GLY A 371 6.78 21.47 7.36
N ARG A 372 7.50 21.64 8.47
CA ARG A 372 8.92 22.07 8.51
C ARG A 372 9.80 20.86 8.80
N GLY A 373 10.85 20.65 8.03
CA GLY A 373 11.80 19.57 8.29
C GLY A 373 12.38 19.63 9.71
N ALA A 374 12.68 18.48 10.31
CA ALA A 374 13.27 18.39 11.64
C ALA A 374 14.28 17.24 11.74
N LEU A 375 15.42 17.51 12.38
CA LEU A 375 16.46 16.51 12.62
C LEU A 375 16.82 16.49 14.10
N PHE A 376 16.85 15.29 14.66
CA PHE A 376 17.18 15.02 16.04
C PHE A 376 18.27 13.97 16.15
N SER A 377 18.87 13.79 17.33
CA SER A 377 19.67 12.62 17.66
C SER A 377 19.44 12.15 19.09
N VAL A 378 19.77 10.89 19.34
CA VAL A 378 19.67 10.23 20.63
C VAL A 378 20.78 9.17 20.72
N ALA A 379 21.32 8.90 21.92
CA ALA A 379 22.24 7.79 22.11
C ALA A 379 21.50 6.44 22.06
N ALA A 380 22.12 5.40 21.51
CA ALA A 380 21.51 4.09 21.37
C ALA A 380 21.06 3.50 22.72
N ARG A 381 21.88 3.64 23.76
CA ARG A 381 21.54 3.22 25.14
C ARG A 381 20.25 3.86 25.68
N ASP A 382 19.98 5.13 25.30
CA ASP A 382 18.79 5.83 25.76
C ASP A 382 17.55 5.36 24.98
N VAL A 383 17.69 5.06 23.69
CA VAL A 383 16.61 4.47 22.84
C VAL A 383 16.18 3.10 23.38
N LEU A 384 17.11 2.28 23.82
CA LEU A 384 16.80 0.96 24.38
C LEU A 384 15.99 1.04 25.67
N GLN A 385 16.10 2.17 26.42
CA GLN A 385 15.29 2.44 27.60
C GLN A 385 13.99 3.21 27.29
N HIS A 386 13.98 3.96 26.19
CA HIS A 386 12.90 4.85 25.74
C HIS A 386 12.52 4.56 24.28
N PRO A 387 11.96 3.37 23.97
CA PRO A 387 11.66 2.96 22.61
C PRO A 387 10.63 3.86 21.90
N GLU A 388 9.84 4.64 22.64
CA GLU A 388 8.88 5.62 22.11
C GLU A 388 9.52 6.73 21.26
N VAL A 389 10.84 6.92 21.36
CA VAL A 389 11.60 7.85 20.50
C VAL A 389 11.64 7.37 19.04
N MET A 390 11.49 6.05 18.83
CA MET A 390 11.42 5.43 17.51
C MET A 390 9.98 5.36 16.94
N ASP A 391 8.98 5.90 17.62
CA ASP A 391 7.63 5.99 17.06
C ASP A 391 7.60 6.90 15.84
N GLU A 392 6.89 6.46 14.80
CA GLU A 392 6.69 7.24 13.59
C GLU A 392 6.11 8.62 13.87
N VAL A 393 6.75 9.66 13.35
CA VAL A 393 6.22 11.02 13.25
C VAL A 393 5.98 11.32 11.77
N PHE A 394 4.74 11.13 11.32
CA PHE A 394 4.40 11.19 9.89
C PHE A 394 4.56 12.60 9.31
N GLY A 395 5.69 12.83 8.64
CA GLY A 395 6.13 14.12 8.12
C GLY A 395 7.65 14.17 7.95
N PRO A 396 8.22 15.34 7.62
CA PRO A 396 9.64 15.50 7.29
C PRO A 396 10.53 15.54 8.56
N SER A 397 10.50 14.50 9.39
CA SER A 397 11.33 14.40 10.59
C SER A 397 12.11 13.09 10.64
N SER A 398 13.30 13.13 11.21
CA SER A 398 14.15 11.97 11.42
C SER A 398 14.95 12.07 12.72
N VAL A 399 15.21 10.91 13.32
CA VAL A 399 16.05 10.76 14.51
C VAL A 399 17.32 9.98 14.14
N VAL A 400 18.48 10.48 14.50
CA VAL A 400 19.78 9.82 14.36
C VAL A 400 20.09 9.06 15.64
N ILE A 401 20.14 7.74 15.59
CA ILE A 401 20.60 6.90 16.70
C ILE A 401 22.13 6.81 16.64
N ARG A 402 22.78 7.23 17.69
CA ARG A 402 24.23 7.26 17.85
C ARG A 402 24.67 6.03 18.60
N CYS A 403 25.34 5.08 17.92
CA CYS A 403 25.79 3.84 18.51
C CYS A 403 27.26 3.94 18.90
N GLY A 404 27.60 3.60 20.15
CA GLY A 404 28.99 3.58 20.65
C GLY A 404 29.83 2.44 20.08
N GLY A 405 29.19 1.45 19.43
CA GLY A 405 29.87 0.30 18.82
C GLY A 405 28.94 -0.60 18.04
N ARG A 406 29.53 -1.58 17.33
CA ARG A 406 28.77 -2.55 16.49
C ARG A 406 27.78 -3.40 17.28
N ALA A 407 28.13 -3.77 18.52
CA ALA A 407 27.25 -4.56 19.38
C ALA A 407 25.97 -3.78 19.72
N GLU A 408 26.11 -2.51 20.05
CA GLU A 408 24.97 -1.63 20.37
C GLU A 408 24.11 -1.36 19.13
N MET A 409 24.74 -1.23 17.94
CA MET A 409 24.01 -1.13 16.68
C MET A 409 23.14 -2.36 16.42
N LEU A 410 23.69 -3.56 16.62
CA LEU A 410 22.94 -4.81 16.50
C LEU A 410 21.80 -4.88 17.52
N GLU A 411 22.05 -4.48 18.76
CA GLU A 411 21.04 -4.46 19.82
C GLU A 411 19.88 -3.52 19.46
N VAL A 412 20.15 -2.32 18.95
CA VAL A 412 19.13 -1.39 18.45
C VAL A 412 18.30 -2.04 17.34
N LEU A 413 18.94 -2.71 16.38
CA LEU A 413 18.24 -3.38 15.28
C LEU A 413 17.33 -4.51 15.76
N GLU A 414 17.77 -5.29 16.77
CA GLU A 414 16.94 -6.36 17.35
C GLU A 414 15.70 -5.80 18.09
N HIS A 415 15.79 -4.58 18.63
CA HIS A 415 14.67 -3.92 19.31
C HIS A 415 13.70 -3.21 18.35
N LEU A 416 14.06 -3.03 17.07
CA LEU A 416 13.13 -2.46 16.09
C LEU A 416 11.90 -3.35 15.95
N GLU A 417 10.75 -2.72 15.87
CA GLU A 417 9.51 -3.37 15.41
C GLU A 417 9.61 -3.69 13.90
N GLY A 418 8.60 -4.36 13.33
CA GLY A 418 8.51 -4.58 11.89
C GLY A 418 8.42 -3.28 11.09
N GLN A 419 9.09 -3.25 9.93
CA GLN A 419 9.25 -2.09 9.05
C GLN A 419 8.84 -2.44 7.61
N LEU A 420 8.48 -1.43 6.83
CA LEU A 420 8.29 -1.59 5.39
C LEU A 420 9.64 -1.71 4.68
N THR A 421 10.60 -0.87 5.06
CA THR A 421 11.94 -0.85 4.45
C THR A 421 13.04 -0.76 5.50
N ALA A 422 14.20 -1.31 5.15
CA ALA A 422 15.47 -1.01 5.81
C ALA A 422 16.54 -0.74 4.74
N THR A 423 17.33 0.31 4.93
CA THR A 423 18.37 0.73 3.98
C THR A 423 19.74 0.59 4.61
N VAL A 424 20.73 0.19 3.82
CA VAL A 424 22.13 0.15 4.23
C VAL A 424 22.97 0.93 3.21
N HIS A 425 23.64 1.99 3.64
CA HIS A 425 24.68 2.65 2.87
C HIS A 425 26.02 2.04 3.24
N LEU A 426 26.70 1.46 2.26
CA LEU A 426 27.92 0.69 2.43
C LEU A 426 28.90 0.90 1.27
N THR A 427 30.17 0.58 1.52
CA THR A 427 31.23 0.35 0.52
C THR A 427 31.64 -1.14 0.56
N GLU A 428 32.59 -1.55 -0.27
CA GLU A 428 33.15 -2.91 -0.22
C GLU A 428 33.78 -3.24 1.15
N GLN A 429 34.40 -2.24 1.79
CA GLN A 429 35.03 -2.39 3.11
C GLN A 429 34.00 -2.62 4.22
N ASP A 430 32.77 -2.18 4.03
CA ASP A 430 31.66 -2.37 4.98
C ASP A 430 30.97 -3.73 4.83
N GLU A 431 31.22 -4.50 3.75
CA GLU A 431 30.53 -5.77 3.48
C GLU A 431 30.60 -6.78 4.64
N PRO A 432 31.75 -6.96 5.34
CA PRO A 432 31.80 -7.88 6.47
C PRO A 432 30.88 -7.48 7.64
N LEU A 433 30.66 -6.18 7.84
CA LEU A 433 29.69 -5.70 8.83
C LEU A 433 28.26 -5.86 8.29
N ALA A 434 28.01 -5.47 7.05
CA ALA A 434 26.70 -5.61 6.41
C ALA A 434 26.22 -7.07 6.43
N ALA A 435 27.11 -8.05 6.18
CA ALA A 435 26.80 -9.47 6.25
C ALA A 435 26.29 -9.94 7.63
N GLN A 436 26.66 -9.25 8.71
CA GLN A 436 26.15 -9.53 10.06
C GLN A 436 24.78 -8.86 10.30
N LEU A 437 24.52 -7.71 9.65
CA LEU A 437 23.30 -6.93 9.83
C LEU A 437 22.14 -7.45 8.97
N VAL A 438 22.40 -7.88 7.73
CA VAL A 438 21.38 -8.33 6.77
C VAL A 438 20.43 -9.38 7.35
N PRO A 439 20.89 -10.46 8.03
CA PRO A 439 19.97 -11.45 8.61
C PRO A 439 19.03 -10.88 9.68
N VAL A 440 19.45 -9.82 10.39
CA VAL A 440 18.58 -9.10 11.34
C VAL A 440 17.56 -8.28 10.58
N LEU A 441 17.99 -7.53 9.56
CA LEU A 441 17.13 -6.69 8.75
C LEU A 441 16.06 -7.49 7.99
N GLU A 442 16.38 -8.71 7.52
CA GLU A 442 15.39 -9.62 6.90
C GLU A 442 14.24 -9.99 7.85
N ARG A 443 14.50 -10.07 9.16
CA ARG A 443 13.46 -10.31 10.15
C ARG A 443 12.63 -9.06 10.45
N LYS A 444 13.14 -7.87 10.09
CA LYS A 444 12.55 -6.58 10.48
C LYS A 444 11.87 -5.85 9.33
N ALA A 445 12.23 -6.09 8.06
CA ALA A 445 11.71 -5.31 6.94
C ALA A 445 11.30 -6.17 5.75
N GLY A 446 10.30 -5.70 5.00
CA GLY A 446 9.87 -6.37 3.77
C GLY A 446 10.73 -6.03 2.56
N ARG A 447 11.42 -4.87 2.54
CA ARG A 447 12.31 -4.45 1.46
C ARG A 447 13.65 -3.98 2.02
N LEU A 448 14.73 -4.63 1.58
CA LEU A 448 16.09 -4.21 1.90
C LEU A 448 16.67 -3.41 0.72
N ILE A 449 17.33 -2.30 1.01
CA ILE A 449 17.87 -1.36 0.01
C ILE A 449 19.36 -1.16 0.29
N ALA A 450 20.20 -1.25 -0.75
CA ALA A 450 21.60 -0.91 -0.68
C ALA A 450 21.88 0.39 -1.43
N ASN A 451 22.56 1.32 -0.78
CA ASN A 451 23.06 2.58 -1.37
C ASN A 451 22.00 3.45 -2.08
N GLY A 452 20.73 3.30 -1.71
CA GLY A 452 19.58 4.10 -2.17
C GLY A 452 18.85 4.73 -1.01
N TRP A 453 17.82 5.51 -1.28
CA TRP A 453 16.92 6.05 -0.27
C TRP A 453 15.55 5.38 -0.36
N PRO A 454 14.85 5.15 0.77
CA PRO A 454 13.66 4.31 0.79
C PRO A 454 12.42 4.97 0.16
N THR A 455 12.40 6.31 0.03
CA THR A 455 11.25 7.07 -0.45
C THR A 455 10.94 6.71 -1.91
N GLY A 456 9.73 6.21 -2.11
CA GLY A 456 9.27 5.69 -3.40
C GLY A 456 9.30 4.15 -3.47
N VAL A 457 8.39 3.60 -4.27
CA VAL A 457 8.22 2.15 -4.46
C VAL A 457 7.96 1.89 -5.93
N GLU A 458 8.81 1.08 -6.57
CA GLU A 458 8.63 0.62 -7.94
C GLU A 458 7.47 -0.38 -8.01
N VAL A 459 6.72 -0.38 -9.11
CA VAL A 459 5.66 -1.34 -9.38
C VAL A 459 6.20 -2.41 -10.32
N SER A 460 6.58 -3.56 -9.77
CA SER A 460 7.20 -4.65 -10.53
C SER A 460 6.87 -6.02 -9.95
N HIS A 461 7.25 -7.09 -10.65
CA HIS A 461 6.96 -8.46 -10.23
C HIS A 461 7.65 -8.88 -8.93
N ALA A 462 8.89 -8.43 -8.70
CA ALA A 462 9.70 -8.78 -7.53
C ALA A 462 9.53 -7.82 -6.35
N MET A 463 8.71 -6.77 -6.48
CA MET A 463 8.56 -5.78 -5.42
C MET A 463 7.77 -6.36 -4.24
N VAL A 464 8.29 -6.10 -3.06
CA VAL A 464 7.58 -6.27 -1.79
C VAL A 464 7.41 -4.91 -1.14
N HIS A 465 6.17 -4.48 -0.98
CA HIS A 465 5.77 -3.37 -0.14
C HIS A 465 4.88 -3.94 0.96
N GLY A 466 5.51 -4.31 2.03
CA GLY A 466 4.97 -5.06 3.15
C GLY A 466 6.04 -5.16 4.23
N GLY A 467 5.89 -6.08 5.16
CA GLY A 467 6.85 -6.32 6.22
C GLY A 467 6.20 -6.91 7.47
N PRO A 468 6.99 -7.28 8.49
CA PRO A 468 6.46 -7.83 9.73
C PRO A 468 5.57 -6.82 10.47
N PHE A 469 4.72 -7.35 11.36
CA PHE A 469 3.95 -6.51 12.27
C PHE A 469 4.89 -5.62 13.13
N PRO A 470 4.58 -4.34 13.34
CA PRO A 470 3.33 -3.63 13.04
C PRO A 470 3.33 -2.85 11.70
N ALA A 471 4.34 -2.97 10.84
CA ALA A 471 4.31 -2.29 9.55
C ALA A 471 3.13 -2.78 8.70
N THR A 472 2.85 -4.08 8.75
CA THR A 472 1.63 -4.65 8.18
C THR A 472 0.94 -5.62 9.12
N SER A 473 -0.33 -5.92 8.85
CA SER A 473 -1.10 -6.94 9.57
C SER A 473 -0.76 -8.37 9.15
N ASP A 474 -0.21 -8.56 7.94
CA ASP A 474 0.20 -9.86 7.40
C ASP A 474 1.57 -9.75 6.71
N GLY A 475 2.62 -10.13 7.41
CA GLY A 475 4.01 -10.10 6.92
C GLY A 475 4.30 -11.09 5.77
N ARG A 476 3.34 -11.91 5.35
CA ARG A 476 3.47 -12.85 4.22
C ARG A 476 2.98 -12.28 2.90
N SER A 477 2.45 -11.07 2.91
CA SER A 477 1.84 -10.44 1.75
C SER A 477 2.51 -9.11 1.38
N THR A 478 2.17 -8.60 0.21
CA THR A 478 2.62 -7.30 -0.29
C THR A 478 1.43 -6.49 -0.80
N SER A 479 1.49 -5.15 -0.68
CA SER A 479 0.48 -4.24 -1.26
C SER A 479 0.84 -3.76 -2.66
N VAL A 480 2.08 -3.94 -3.12
CA VAL A 480 2.58 -3.52 -4.43
C VAL A 480 3.24 -4.69 -5.15
N GLY A 481 3.18 -4.69 -6.47
CA GLY A 481 3.68 -5.77 -7.33
C GLY A 481 2.62 -6.84 -7.61
N THR A 482 2.93 -7.77 -8.51
CA THR A 482 1.95 -8.76 -8.98
C THR A 482 1.52 -9.75 -7.90
N LEU A 483 2.38 -10.01 -6.90
CA LEU A 483 2.02 -10.87 -5.76
C LEU A 483 0.91 -10.27 -4.88
N ALA A 484 0.59 -8.99 -5.02
CA ALA A 484 -0.51 -8.37 -4.27
C ALA A 484 -1.88 -9.03 -4.55
N ILE A 485 -2.05 -9.69 -5.70
CA ILE A 485 -3.25 -10.46 -6.05
C ILE A 485 -3.52 -11.60 -5.06
N GLU A 486 -2.47 -12.18 -4.47
CA GLU A 486 -2.54 -13.33 -3.57
C GLU A 486 -3.37 -13.06 -2.31
N ARG A 487 -3.40 -11.81 -1.86
CA ARG A 487 -4.19 -11.38 -0.70
C ARG A 487 -5.69 -11.63 -0.86
N PHE A 488 -6.18 -11.71 -2.08
CA PHE A 488 -7.61 -11.83 -2.40
C PHE A 488 -7.98 -13.19 -2.97
N LEU A 489 -7.05 -14.17 -2.87
CA LEU A 489 -7.19 -15.52 -3.38
C LEU A 489 -7.05 -16.56 -2.25
N ARG A 490 -7.67 -17.73 -2.44
CA ARG A 490 -7.44 -18.92 -1.61
C ARG A 490 -7.37 -20.18 -2.47
N PRO A 491 -6.64 -21.22 -2.06
CA PRO A 491 -6.60 -22.49 -2.79
C PRO A 491 -7.88 -23.29 -2.61
N VAL A 492 -8.26 -24.04 -3.66
CA VAL A 492 -9.28 -25.07 -3.62
C VAL A 492 -8.75 -26.32 -4.34
N CYS A 493 -8.86 -27.47 -3.69
CA CYS A 493 -8.51 -28.77 -4.25
C CYS A 493 -9.79 -29.52 -4.69
N TYR A 494 -9.73 -30.12 -5.87
CA TYR A 494 -10.74 -31.00 -6.46
C TYR A 494 -10.17 -32.43 -6.48
N GLN A 495 -10.77 -33.34 -5.71
CA GLN A 495 -10.34 -34.72 -5.62
C GLN A 495 -11.32 -35.63 -6.36
N ASP A 496 -10.80 -36.43 -7.32
CA ASP A 496 -11.55 -37.37 -8.15
C ASP A 496 -12.78 -36.75 -8.84
N PHE A 497 -12.68 -35.43 -9.18
CA PHE A 497 -13.77 -34.67 -9.77
C PHE A 497 -13.92 -35.03 -11.24
N PRO A 498 -15.15 -35.33 -11.76
CA PRO A 498 -15.36 -35.53 -13.17
C PRO A 498 -14.87 -34.36 -14.01
N ASP A 499 -14.16 -34.62 -15.11
CA ASP A 499 -13.53 -33.56 -15.93
C ASP A 499 -14.54 -32.52 -16.42
N ALA A 500 -15.76 -32.94 -16.78
CA ALA A 500 -16.84 -32.08 -17.23
C ALA A 500 -17.32 -31.08 -16.16
N LEU A 501 -17.14 -31.38 -14.87
CA LEU A 501 -17.51 -30.53 -13.75
C LEU A 501 -16.33 -29.69 -13.22
N LEU A 502 -15.11 -29.92 -13.70
CA LEU A 502 -13.95 -29.12 -13.34
C LEU A 502 -14.06 -27.70 -13.93
N PRO A 503 -13.57 -26.69 -13.20
CA PRO A 503 -13.34 -25.38 -13.80
C PRO A 503 -12.48 -25.49 -15.06
N ALA A 504 -12.77 -24.68 -16.08
CA ALA A 504 -12.10 -24.76 -17.39
C ALA A 504 -10.57 -24.81 -17.28
N ALA A 505 -9.96 -24.05 -16.35
CA ALA A 505 -8.51 -24.02 -16.17
C ALA A 505 -7.91 -25.32 -15.62
N LEU A 506 -8.71 -26.24 -15.08
CA LEU A 506 -8.26 -27.53 -14.52
C LEU A 506 -8.63 -28.73 -15.38
N ARG A 507 -9.36 -28.55 -16.47
CA ARG A 507 -9.70 -29.64 -17.40
C ARG A 507 -8.45 -30.18 -18.08
N ARG A 508 -8.48 -31.45 -18.44
CA ARG A 508 -7.31 -32.16 -19.00
C ARG A 508 -6.78 -31.53 -20.28
N ASP A 509 -7.67 -31.05 -21.13
CA ASP A 509 -7.35 -30.36 -22.39
C ASP A 509 -6.81 -28.93 -22.19
N ALA A 510 -7.11 -28.29 -21.07
CA ALA A 510 -6.78 -26.89 -20.81
C ALA A 510 -5.60 -26.67 -19.86
N VAL A 511 -5.24 -27.65 -19.04
CA VAL A 511 -4.12 -27.51 -18.08
C VAL A 511 -2.80 -27.27 -18.77
N ALA A 512 -2.53 -27.98 -19.87
CA ALA A 512 -1.28 -27.90 -20.59
C ALA A 512 -1.01 -26.51 -21.24
N SER A 513 -2.08 -25.73 -21.50
CA SER A 513 -1.95 -24.38 -22.07
C SER A 513 -1.66 -23.28 -21.03
N ARG A 514 -1.41 -23.63 -19.79
CA ARG A 514 -1.16 -22.70 -18.69
C ARG A 514 0.04 -23.11 -17.86
N PRO A 515 0.72 -22.16 -17.20
CA PRO A 515 1.74 -22.50 -16.19
C PRO A 515 1.12 -23.36 -15.09
N HIS A 516 1.70 -24.50 -14.81
CA HIS A 516 1.18 -25.43 -13.78
C HIS A 516 2.30 -26.26 -13.16
N ARG A 517 2.02 -26.91 -12.04
CA ARG A 517 2.87 -27.97 -11.49
C ARG A 517 2.18 -29.32 -11.67
N MET A 518 2.91 -30.29 -12.21
CA MET A 518 2.46 -31.68 -12.30
C MET A 518 3.40 -32.58 -11.49
N ASP A 519 2.86 -33.29 -10.51
CA ASP A 519 3.66 -34.05 -9.54
C ASP A 519 4.79 -33.23 -8.89
N GLY A 520 4.49 -31.96 -8.56
CA GLY A 520 5.43 -31.02 -7.99
C GLY A 520 6.37 -30.35 -8.97
N VAL A 521 6.52 -30.85 -10.20
CA VAL A 521 7.40 -30.29 -11.24
C VAL A 521 6.70 -29.17 -11.99
N TYR A 522 7.37 -28.01 -12.10
CA TYR A 522 6.85 -26.87 -12.87
C TYR A 522 6.85 -27.18 -14.38
N ARG A 523 5.80 -26.78 -15.05
CA ARG A 523 5.59 -26.90 -16.49
C ARG A 523 5.19 -25.54 -17.07
N GLU A 524 5.94 -25.12 -18.09
CA GLU A 524 5.53 -23.99 -18.93
C GLU A 524 4.32 -24.38 -19.78
N PRO A 525 3.51 -23.39 -20.24
CA PRO A 525 2.49 -23.64 -21.25
C PRO A 525 3.10 -24.36 -22.46
N SER A 526 2.52 -25.48 -22.87
CA SER A 526 2.85 -26.04 -24.16
C SER A 526 2.26 -25.13 -25.22
N ASP A 527 3.08 -24.65 -26.16
CA ASP A 527 2.56 -24.00 -27.36
C ASP A 527 1.50 -24.91 -27.96
N SER A 528 0.28 -24.40 -28.07
CA SER A 528 -0.73 -25.04 -28.91
C SER A 528 -0.10 -25.11 -30.30
N GLN A 529 0.29 -26.33 -30.73
CA GLN A 529 0.75 -26.54 -32.08
C GLN A 529 -0.24 -25.86 -33.02
N SER A 530 0.26 -24.83 -33.73
CA SER A 530 -0.36 -24.28 -34.91
C SER A 530 -0.51 -25.44 -35.89
N GLY A 531 -1.67 -26.05 -35.90
CA GLY A 531 -2.12 -26.97 -36.89
C GLY A 531 -3.15 -26.32 -37.77
#